data_a493499f5c43b5dafe7d684d6c0aa1a3
#
_entry.id   a493499f5c43b5dafe7d684d6c0aa1a3
#
_cell.length_a   1.000
_cell.length_b   1.000
_cell.length_c   1.000
_cell.angle_alpha   90.00
_cell.angle_beta   90.00
_cell.angle_gamma   90.00
#
_symmetry.space_group_name_H-M   'P 1'
#
loop_
_entity.id
_entity.type
_entity.pdbx_description
1 polymer ?
#
loop_
_entity_poly.entity_id
_entity_poly.type
_entity_poly.pdbx_seq_one_letter_code
_entity_poly.pdbx_strand_id
1 'polypeptide(L)'
;MFNSKIDDVKEPEAIQVLVGMHRTSNLSDVKRLGISAITNHPKFNNNEGDYDYSILTLKSPITPFPTPLAAPICLPPSISNQYTSVKATVIGWGDTSSDGSPATALQEAEVTVISDVECEDNYPGKIERYF
;
A
#
# COMPACT_ATOMS: atom_id res chain seq x y z
N MET A 1 -5.25 0.54 -15.80
CA MET A 1 -6.53 1.02 -15.20
C MET A 1 -7.22 -0.22 -14.62
N PHE A 2 -6.98 -0.51 -13.34
CA PHE A 2 -7.69 -1.59 -12.66
C PHE A 2 -9.09 -1.10 -12.36
N ASN A 3 -10.02 -1.43 -13.24
CA ASN A 3 -11.44 -1.16 -13.06
C ASN A 3 -12.00 -2.28 -12.14
N SER A 4 -11.63 -2.28 -10.87
CA SER A 4 -12.31 -3.07 -9.88
C SER A 4 -13.48 -2.24 -9.35
N LYS A 5 -14.66 -2.48 -9.89
CA LYS A 5 -15.88 -2.19 -9.14
C LYS A 5 -15.76 -2.99 -7.83
N ILE A 6 -15.41 -2.29 -6.76
CA ILE A 6 -15.38 -2.88 -5.41
C ILE A 6 -16.82 -2.83 -4.87
N ASP A 7 -17.71 -3.54 -5.53
CA ASP A 7 -18.94 -4.03 -4.92
C ASP A 7 -18.73 -5.45 -4.33
N ASP A 8 -17.54 -6.03 -4.52
CA ASP A 8 -17.16 -7.32 -3.97
C ASP A 8 -16.24 -7.10 -2.76
N VAL A 9 -16.83 -7.06 -1.58
CA VAL A 9 -16.07 -7.32 -0.34
C VAL A 9 -15.49 -8.72 -0.48
N LYS A 10 -14.22 -8.81 -0.88
CA LYS A 10 -13.57 -10.11 -1.03
C LYS A 10 -13.55 -10.79 0.33
N GLU A 11 -14.05 -12.00 0.35
CA GLU A 11 -13.96 -12.83 1.54
C GLU A 11 -12.48 -13.05 1.91
N PRO A 12 -12.13 -13.06 3.20
CA PRO A 12 -10.75 -13.25 3.64
C PRO A 12 -10.07 -14.46 3.02
N GLU A 13 -10.83 -15.53 2.73
CA GLU A 13 -10.36 -16.76 2.13
C GLU A 13 -9.87 -16.58 0.68
N ALA A 14 -10.34 -15.56 -0.02
CA ALA A 14 -9.95 -15.27 -1.41
C ALA A 14 -8.60 -14.53 -1.51
N ILE A 15 -8.06 -14.07 -0.37
CA ILE A 15 -6.84 -13.25 -0.34
C ILE A 15 -5.70 -14.01 0.35
N GLN A 16 -4.51 -13.90 -0.21
CA GLN A 16 -3.27 -14.39 0.38
C GLN A 16 -2.24 -13.26 0.48
N VAL A 17 -1.51 -13.24 1.57
CA VAL A 17 -0.35 -12.37 1.74
C VAL A 17 0.91 -13.13 1.34
N LEU A 18 1.68 -12.56 0.44
CA LEU A 18 2.94 -13.12 -0.05
C LEU A 18 4.10 -12.40 0.63
N VAL A 19 4.84 -13.11 1.47
CA VAL A 19 5.97 -12.56 2.22
C VAL A 19 7.28 -12.98 1.58
N GLY A 20 8.19 -12.01 1.36
CA GLY A 20 9.49 -12.25 0.74
C GLY A 20 9.45 -12.25 -0.78
N MET A 21 8.37 -11.80 -1.40
CA MET A 21 8.30 -11.69 -2.85
C MET A 21 9.13 -10.51 -3.34
N HIS A 22 10.04 -10.77 -4.31
CA HIS A 22 10.75 -9.74 -5.06
C HIS A 22 10.32 -9.71 -6.53
N ARG A 23 10.15 -10.89 -7.14
CA ARG A 23 9.70 -11.02 -8.54
C ARG A 23 8.35 -11.73 -8.60
N THR A 24 7.43 -11.18 -9.38
CA THR A 24 6.11 -11.79 -9.60
C THR A 24 6.17 -13.12 -10.35
N SER A 25 7.24 -13.33 -11.13
CA SER A 25 7.48 -14.57 -11.90
C SER A 25 8.20 -15.68 -11.11
N ASN A 26 8.75 -15.38 -9.92
CA ASN A 26 9.43 -16.35 -9.09
C ASN A 26 8.87 -16.33 -7.67
N LEU A 27 8.11 -17.36 -7.33
CA LEU A 27 7.44 -17.50 -6.04
C LEU A 27 7.95 -18.72 -5.25
N SER A 28 9.13 -19.28 -5.60
CA SER A 28 9.66 -20.49 -4.96
C SER A 28 9.94 -20.31 -3.48
N ASP A 29 10.48 -19.15 -3.09
CA ASP A 29 10.89 -18.86 -1.72
C ASP A 29 9.88 -17.97 -0.97
N VAL A 30 8.72 -17.71 -1.59
CA VAL A 30 7.69 -16.84 -1.05
C VAL A 30 6.81 -17.60 -0.06
N LYS A 31 6.73 -17.09 1.16
CA LYS A 31 5.80 -17.61 2.16
C LYS A 31 4.39 -17.10 1.87
N ARG A 32 3.44 -18.00 1.73
CA ARG A 32 2.03 -17.69 1.51
C ARG A 32 1.27 -17.78 2.82
N LEU A 33 0.58 -16.72 3.19
CA LEU A 33 -0.19 -16.63 4.42
C LEU A 33 -1.65 -16.29 4.08
N GLY A 34 -2.57 -17.06 4.63
CA GLY A 34 -3.98 -16.73 4.60
C GLY A 34 -4.30 -15.60 5.59
N ILE A 35 -5.38 -14.91 5.34
CA ILE A 35 -5.91 -13.88 6.25
C ILE A 35 -7.17 -14.39 6.96
N SER A 36 -7.38 -13.94 8.19
CA SER A 36 -8.56 -14.27 9.01
C SER A 36 -9.57 -13.14 9.03
N ALA A 37 -9.14 -11.90 8.78
CA ALA A 37 -10.02 -10.75 8.73
C ALA A 37 -9.45 -9.63 7.85
N ILE A 38 -10.35 -8.85 7.26
CA ILE A 38 -10.09 -7.59 6.58
C ILE A 38 -10.81 -6.50 7.38
N THR A 39 -10.09 -5.49 7.83
CA THR A 39 -10.68 -4.33 8.51
C THR A 39 -10.45 -3.11 7.64
N ASN A 40 -11.48 -2.69 6.92
CA ASN A 40 -11.44 -1.47 6.12
C ASN A 40 -11.59 -0.25 7.02
N HIS A 41 -11.02 0.88 6.58
CA HIS A 41 -11.27 2.13 7.27
C HIS A 41 -12.77 2.46 7.26
N PRO A 42 -13.39 2.86 8.41
CA PRO A 42 -14.85 3.05 8.50
C PRO A 42 -15.39 4.20 7.66
N LYS A 43 -14.52 5.11 7.22
CA LYS A 43 -14.87 6.22 6.32
C LYS A 43 -14.47 5.97 4.86
N PHE A 44 -14.04 4.76 4.50
CA PHE A 44 -13.68 4.46 3.12
C PHE A 44 -14.83 4.82 2.18
N ASN A 45 -14.54 5.63 1.16
CA ASN A 45 -15.51 6.04 0.15
C ASN A 45 -15.04 5.58 -1.22
N ASN A 46 -15.73 4.60 -1.76
CA ASN A 46 -15.39 3.96 -3.02
C ASN A 46 -15.48 4.88 -4.25
N ASN A 47 -16.33 5.92 -4.18
CA ASN A 47 -16.53 6.85 -5.30
C ASN A 47 -15.41 7.89 -5.40
N GLU A 48 -14.81 8.25 -4.28
CA GLU A 48 -13.80 9.30 -4.17
C GLU A 48 -12.41 8.72 -3.93
N GLY A 49 -12.33 7.47 -3.51
CA GLY A 49 -11.07 6.81 -3.15
C GLY A 49 -10.49 7.28 -1.82
N ASP A 50 -11.32 7.91 -1.00
CA ASP A 50 -10.91 8.44 0.29
C ASP A 50 -10.74 7.33 1.32
N TYR A 51 -9.77 7.49 2.23
CA TYR A 51 -9.44 6.49 3.25
C TYR A 51 -9.20 5.08 2.70
N ASP A 52 -8.61 5.00 1.51
CA ASP A 52 -8.35 3.74 0.80
C ASP A 52 -7.20 2.93 1.44
N TYR A 53 -7.45 2.45 2.64
CA TYR A 53 -6.56 1.53 3.32
C TYR A 53 -7.31 0.56 4.22
N SER A 54 -6.72 -0.61 4.42
CA SER A 54 -7.28 -1.67 5.25
C SER A 54 -6.18 -2.41 6.02
N ILE A 55 -6.58 -3.04 7.11
CA ILE A 55 -5.73 -3.92 7.90
C ILE A 55 -6.11 -5.37 7.60
N LEU A 56 -5.11 -6.16 7.20
CA LEU A 56 -5.27 -7.59 7.00
C LEU A 56 -4.75 -8.33 8.24
N THR A 57 -5.63 -9.06 8.91
CA THR A 57 -5.24 -9.94 10.03
C THR A 57 -4.85 -11.29 9.47
N LEU A 58 -3.62 -11.72 9.72
CA LEU A 58 -3.10 -13.01 9.25
C LEU A 58 -3.69 -14.17 10.08
N LYS A 59 -3.94 -15.33 9.44
CA LYS A 59 -4.31 -16.58 10.13
C LYS A 59 -3.21 -17.13 11.02
N SER A 60 -1.95 -16.84 10.67
CA SER A 60 -0.78 -17.27 11.43
C SER A 60 0.28 -16.18 11.45
N PRO A 61 1.05 -16.04 12.52
CA PRO A 61 2.12 -15.06 12.59
C PRO A 61 3.23 -15.36 11.57
N ILE A 62 3.94 -14.32 11.17
CA ILE A 62 5.18 -14.45 10.43
C ILE A 62 6.27 -14.87 11.42
N THR A 63 6.71 -16.13 11.35
CA THR A 63 7.75 -16.66 12.25
C THR A 63 8.83 -17.38 11.46
N PRO A 64 10.12 -17.12 11.76
CA PRO A 64 10.63 -16.02 12.58
C PRO A 64 10.34 -14.64 11.95
N PHE A 65 10.33 -13.58 12.76
CA PHE A 65 10.16 -12.21 12.26
C PHE A 65 10.96 -11.24 13.14
N PRO A 66 11.77 -10.33 12.58
CA PRO A 66 11.98 -10.13 11.14
C PRO A 66 12.72 -11.29 10.47
N THR A 67 12.61 -11.37 9.15
CA THR A 67 13.39 -12.30 8.32
C THR A 67 14.31 -11.51 7.38
N PRO A 68 15.30 -12.14 6.72
CA PRO A 68 16.06 -11.47 5.67
C PRO A 68 15.22 -10.92 4.51
N LEU A 69 14.00 -11.46 4.34
CA LEU A 69 13.08 -11.12 3.24
C LEU A 69 11.87 -10.29 3.69
N ALA A 70 11.70 -10.06 5.00
CA ALA A 70 10.57 -9.29 5.52
C ALA A 70 10.90 -8.70 6.89
N ALA A 71 10.63 -7.41 7.05
CA ALA A 71 10.79 -6.69 8.31
C ALA A 71 9.62 -5.71 8.51
N PRO A 72 9.30 -5.36 9.76
CA PRO A 72 8.32 -4.34 10.03
C PRO A 72 8.85 -2.97 9.60
N ILE A 73 7.96 -2.11 9.12
CA ILE A 73 8.25 -0.69 8.94
C ILE A 73 7.78 0.09 10.16
N CYS A 74 8.52 1.14 10.53
CA CYS A 74 8.10 2.03 11.60
C CYS A 74 6.86 2.83 11.19
N LEU A 75 5.95 3.03 12.12
CA LEU A 75 4.88 4.01 11.98
C LEU A 75 5.44 5.41 12.30
N PRO A 76 4.83 6.48 11.76
CA PRO A 76 5.25 7.84 12.08
C PRO A 76 5.12 8.09 13.60
N PRO A 77 6.08 8.78 14.22
CA PRO A 77 6.07 9.00 15.68
C PRO A 77 4.95 9.94 16.13
N SER A 78 4.43 10.75 15.24
CA SER A 78 3.34 11.68 15.50
C SER A 78 2.58 12.01 14.22
N ILE A 79 1.27 12.13 14.31
CA ILE A 79 0.40 12.60 13.24
C ILE A 79 0.58 14.10 12.94
N SER A 80 1.19 14.85 13.86
CA SER A 80 1.42 16.29 13.70
C SER A 80 2.69 16.63 12.91
N ASN A 81 3.52 15.64 12.59
CA ASN A 81 4.72 15.87 11.81
C ASN A 81 4.35 16.13 10.36
N GLN A 82 4.63 17.35 9.91
CA GLN A 82 4.60 17.65 8.49
C GLN A 82 5.93 17.22 7.88
N TYR A 83 5.87 16.33 6.90
CA TYR A 83 7.05 15.84 6.20
C TYR A 83 7.36 16.63 4.92
N THR A 84 6.82 17.84 4.78
CA THR A 84 7.07 18.72 3.63
C THR A 84 8.56 18.86 3.34
N SER A 85 8.94 18.76 2.09
CA SER A 85 10.32 18.80 1.59
C SER A 85 11.21 17.63 2.05
N VAL A 86 10.65 16.64 2.76
CA VAL A 86 11.38 15.41 3.10
C VAL A 86 11.36 14.47 1.90
N LYS A 87 12.48 13.80 1.67
CA LYS A 87 12.56 12.72 0.70
C LYS A 87 11.95 11.45 1.29
N ALA A 88 11.07 10.83 0.53
CA ALA A 88 10.43 9.58 0.86
C ALA A 88 10.70 8.55 -0.24
N THR A 89 10.68 7.28 0.12
CA THR A 89 10.82 6.19 -0.84
C THR A 89 9.47 5.51 -1.01
N VAL A 90 8.98 5.45 -2.24
CA VAL A 90 7.82 4.62 -2.61
C VAL A 90 8.30 3.31 -3.20
N ILE A 91 7.65 2.20 -2.83
CA ILE A 91 8.01 0.86 -3.30
C ILE A 91 6.77 0.15 -3.85
N GLY A 92 6.94 -0.69 -4.86
CA GLY A 92 5.83 -1.46 -5.40
C GLY A 92 6.11 -2.16 -6.71
N TRP A 93 5.10 -2.83 -7.22
CA TRP A 93 5.09 -3.50 -8.53
C TRP A 93 4.15 -2.79 -9.51
N GLY A 94 3.80 -1.55 -9.25
CA GLY A 94 2.95 -0.74 -10.12
C GLY A 94 3.62 -0.40 -11.45
N ASP A 95 2.88 0.32 -12.29
CA ASP A 95 3.35 0.80 -13.58
C ASP A 95 4.53 1.76 -13.41
N THR A 96 5.55 1.60 -14.25
CA THR A 96 6.75 2.45 -14.22
C THR A 96 6.66 3.66 -15.14
N SER A 97 5.56 3.79 -15.88
CA SER A 97 5.22 4.92 -16.74
C SER A 97 3.72 5.00 -16.95
N SER A 98 3.20 6.15 -17.42
CA SER A 98 1.76 6.40 -17.61
C SER A 98 1.07 5.38 -18.52
N ASP A 99 1.78 4.80 -19.49
CA ASP A 99 1.28 3.77 -20.39
C ASP A 99 2.03 2.45 -20.23
N GLY A 100 2.65 2.27 -19.07
CA GLY A 100 3.47 1.11 -18.74
C GLY A 100 2.67 -0.13 -18.42
N SER A 101 3.42 -1.22 -18.25
CA SER A 101 2.92 -2.45 -17.64
C SER A 101 3.45 -2.56 -16.22
N PRO A 102 2.74 -3.26 -15.32
CA PRO A 102 3.21 -3.53 -13.98
C PRO A 102 4.61 -4.13 -13.97
N ALA A 103 5.44 -3.65 -13.04
CA ALA A 103 6.80 -4.15 -12.90
C ALA A 103 6.81 -5.61 -12.47
N THR A 104 7.66 -6.42 -13.09
CA THR A 104 7.83 -7.83 -12.74
C THR A 104 8.77 -8.06 -11.55
N ALA A 105 9.54 -7.03 -11.17
CA ALA A 105 10.36 -7.01 -9.97
C ALA A 105 9.99 -5.81 -9.12
N LEU A 106 10.12 -5.94 -7.80
CA LEU A 106 9.89 -4.83 -6.86
C LEU A 106 10.77 -3.64 -7.26
N GLN A 107 10.15 -2.49 -7.39
CA GLN A 107 10.77 -1.22 -7.73
C GLN A 107 10.74 -0.28 -6.54
N GLU A 108 11.65 0.68 -6.53
CA GLU A 108 11.63 1.82 -5.62
C GLU A 108 11.87 3.12 -6.39
N ALA A 109 11.30 4.20 -5.90
CA ALA A 109 11.55 5.55 -6.39
C ALA A 109 11.61 6.52 -5.23
N GLU A 110 12.56 7.45 -5.29
CA GLU A 110 12.64 8.56 -4.34
C GLU A 110 11.70 9.67 -4.81
N VAL A 111 10.85 10.15 -3.91
CA VAL A 111 9.93 11.26 -4.13
C VAL A 111 10.13 12.32 -3.05
N THR A 112 9.82 13.58 -3.37
CA THR A 112 9.82 14.65 -2.36
C THR A 112 8.39 14.92 -1.93
N VAL A 113 8.15 14.94 -0.63
CA VAL A 113 6.84 15.31 -0.08
C VAL A 113 6.60 16.79 -0.32
N ILE A 114 5.55 17.14 -1.04
CA ILE A 114 5.13 18.52 -1.28
C ILE A 114 4.21 19.02 -0.17
N SER A 115 4.02 20.31 -0.05
CA SER A 115 3.09 20.90 0.90
C SER A 115 1.63 20.68 0.49
N ASP A 116 0.71 20.79 1.46
CA ASP A 116 -0.73 20.74 1.18
C ASP A 116 -1.14 21.84 0.20
N VAL A 117 -0.54 23.05 0.31
CA VAL A 117 -0.82 24.18 -0.59
C VAL A 117 -0.39 23.84 -2.01
N GLU A 118 0.83 23.34 -2.20
CA GLU A 118 1.33 22.94 -3.52
C GLU A 118 0.54 21.78 -4.10
N CYS A 119 0.12 20.85 -3.26
CA CYS A 119 -0.71 19.73 -3.69
C CYS A 119 -2.11 20.20 -4.10
N GLU A 120 -2.74 21.10 -3.33
CA GLU A 120 -4.05 21.70 -3.68
C GLU A 120 -4.00 22.50 -4.97
N ASP A 121 -2.90 23.23 -5.22
CA ASP A 121 -2.70 23.97 -6.48
C ASP A 121 -2.63 23.04 -7.70
N ASN A 122 -2.02 21.85 -7.54
CA ASN A 122 -1.91 20.86 -8.61
C ASN A 122 -3.18 19.99 -8.76
N TYR A 123 -3.91 19.77 -7.67
CA TYR A 123 -5.08 18.90 -7.61
C TYR A 123 -6.23 19.57 -6.84
N PRO A 124 -6.84 20.64 -7.39
CA PRO A 124 -7.87 21.42 -6.70
C PRO A 124 -9.06 20.57 -6.24
N GLY A 125 -9.43 20.71 -4.96
CA GLY A 125 -10.56 19.99 -4.37
C GLY A 125 -10.37 18.49 -4.23
N LYS A 126 -9.12 18.01 -4.32
CA LYS A 126 -8.79 16.58 -4.15
C LYS A 126 -8.11 16.27 -2.82
N ILE A 127 -7.76 17.32 -2.07
CA ILE A 127 -7.09 17.14 -0.78
C ILE A 127 -8.09 17.39 0.31
N GLU A 128 -8.58 16.33 0.91
CA GLU A 128 -9.21 16.41 2.21
C GLU A 128 -8.18 16.05 3.28
N ARG A 129 -8.23 16.73 4.43
CA ARG A 129 -7.36 16.44 5.56
C ARG A 129 -7.89 15.21 6.27
N TYR A 130 -7.25 14.07 6.04
CA TYR A 130 -7.64 12.77 6.58
C TYR A 130 -6.90 12.40 7.88
N PHE A 131 -6.58 13.39 8.73
CA PHE A 131 -5.85 13.15 9.98
C PHE A 131 -6.59 13.74 11.18
#